data_8c5252213bf83c2cd30fd72c16b5ba9e
#
_entry.id   8c5252213bf83c2cd30fd72c16b5ba9e
#
_cell.length_a   1.000
_cell.length_b   1.000
_cell.length_c   1.000
_cell.angle_alpha   90.00
_cell.angle_beta   90.00
_cell.angle_gamma   90.00
#
_symmetry.space_group_name_H-M   'P 1'
#
loop_
_entity.id
_entity.type
_entity.pdbx_description
1 polymer ?
#
loop_
_entity_poly.entity_id
_entity_poly.type
_entity_poly.pdbx_seq_one_letter_code
_entity_poly.pdbx_strand_id
1 'polypeptide(L)'
;MATFRGFVGGKVPIVLLPEQFFREVLPAVDDLAELKVTLFAFWALNRKKGEPRFFTRTELEENPLVLQALESEVESGKAALWAGLERAVARGTLLRLVGRAGDQEVDCYVLNSEKGRQWAREVQAGRLRLEVPTLTAASWTPEPGRIFALYEQNIGLVPPLLVDELQEAEETYPWAWIEEAFLLAVRRNARRWSYVRAILERWAREGKDEGEKGEG
;
A
#
# COMPACT_ATOMS: atom_id res chain seq x y z
N MET A 1 -24.07 1.93 11.86
CA MET A 1 -22.90 1.12 11.44
C MET A 1 -23.13 0.55 10.05
N ALA A 2 -22.19 0.68 9.12
CA ALA A 2 -22.29 0.03 7.83
C ALA A 2 -22.09 -1.49 8.03
N THR A 3 -23.01 -2.30 7.50
CA THR A 3 -22.92 -3.76 7.61
C THR A 3 -21.91 -4.27 6.59
N PHE A 4 -20.93 -5.06 7.05
CA PHE A 4 -19.99 -5.72 6.16
C PHE A 4 -20.69 -6.74 5.27
N ARG A 5 -20.52 -6.65 3.95
CA ARG A 5 -21.21 -7.49 2.96
C ARG A 5 -20.50 -8.82 2.64
N GLY A 6 -19.43 -9.13 3.36
CA GLY A 6 -18.60 -10.32 3.14
C GLY A 6 -17.35 -10.04 2.28
N PHE A 7 -16.40 -10.96 2.34
CA PHE A 7 -15.20 -10.89 1.51
C PHE A 7 -15.54 -11.23 0.06
N VAL A 8 -14.94 -10.49 -0.88
CA VAL A 8 -15.09 -10.79 -2.31
C VAL A 8 -14.35 -12.09 -2.66
N GLY A 9 -14.89 -12.85 -3.60
CA GLY A 9 -14.23 -14.05 -4.14
C GLY A 9 -13.13 -13.69 -5.14
N GLY A 10 -12.26 -14.67 -5.44
CA GLY A 10 -11.15 -14.52 -6.39
C GLY A 10 -9.81 -14.26 -5.71
N LYS A 11 -8.81 -13.86 -6.48
CA LYS A 11 -7.49 -13.47 -5.95
C LYS A 11 -7.59 -12.08 -5.35
N VAL A 12 -7.55 -12.00 -4.05
CA VAL A 12 -7.51 -10.74 -3.29
C VAL A 12 -6.13 -10.55 -2.67
N PRO A 13 -5.65 -9.32 -2.50
CA PRO A 13 -4.42 -9.07 -1.76
C PRO A 13 -4.51 -9.67 -0.35
N ILE A 14 -3.46 -10.40 0.04
CA ILE A 14 -3.39 -11.06 1.34
C ILE A 14 -2.34 -10.35 2.18
N VAL A 15 -2.65 -10.13 3.45
CA VAL A 15 -1.69 -9.67 4.45
C VAL A 15 -1.20 -10.89 5.22
N LEU A 16 0.11 -11.14 5.18
CA LEU A 16 0.73 -12.25 5.90
C LEU A 16 0.97 -11.85 7.36
N LEU A 17 0.44 -12.66 8.26
CA LEU A 17 0.68 -12.56 9.70
C LEU A 17 1.41 -13.84 10.16
N PRO A 18 2.53 -13.72 10.90
CA PRO A 18 3.20 -14.89 11.49
C PRO A 18 2.27 -15.61 12.47
N GLU A 19 2.32 -16.93 12.53
CA GLU A 19 1.57 -17.70 13.56
C GLU A 19 1.89 -17.23 14.98
N GLN A 20 3.13 -16.82 15.20
CA GLN A 20 3.60 -16.28 16.47
C GLN A 20 2.78 -15.06 16.93
N PHE A 21 2.27 -14.24 15.98
CA PHE A 21 1.36 -13.14 16.34
C PHE A 21 0.13 -13.64 17.10
N PHE A 22 -0.48 -14.73 16.64
CA PHE A 22 -1.68 -15.29 17.29
C PHE A 22 -1.38 -15.99 18.62
N ARG A 23 -0.22 -16.58 18.74
CA ARG A 23 0.15 -17.35 19.93
C ARG A 23 0.71 -16.51 21.08
N GLU A 24 1.42 -15.44 20.76
CA GLU A 24 2.19 -14.67 21.75
C GLU A 24 1.76 -13.21 21.85
N VAL A 25 1.52 -12.53 20.71
CA VAL A 25 1.21 -11.11 20.70
C VAL A 25 -0.26 -10.86 21.00
N LEU A 26 -1.16 -11.49 20.23
CA LEU A 26 -2.60 -11.26 20.34
C LEU A 26 -3.16 -11.54 21.76
N PRO A 27 -2.78 -12.62 22.46
CA PRO A 27 -3.25 -12.84 23.83
C PRO A 27 -2.73 -11.83 24.86
N ALA A 28 -1.61 -11.17 24.56
CA ALA A 28 -0.97 -10.19 25.45
C ALA A 28 -1.44 -8.75 25.21
N VAL A 29 -2.09 -8.49 24.08
CA VAL A 29 -2.62 -7.17 23.74
C VAL A 29 -3.99 -6.97 24.40
N ASP A 30 -4.08 -5.99 25.29
CA ASP A 30 -5.29 -5.62 26.03
C ASP A 30 -5.89 -4.28 25.59
N ASP A 31 -5.21 -3.58 24.68
CA ASP A 31 -5.62 -2.29 24.15
C ASP A 31 -6.03 -2.40 22.66
N LEU A 32 -7.23 -1.93 22.35
CA LEU A 32 -7.78 -2.04 21.01
C LEU A 32 -7.04 -1.16 19.98
N ALA A 33 -6.56 0.01 20.39
CA ALA A 33 -5.81 0.90 19.51
C ALA A 33 -4.44 0.26 19.17
N GLU A 34 -3.74 -0.33 20.17
CA GLU A 34 -2.52 -1.10 19.94
C GLU A 34 -2.75 -2.26 18.96
N LEU A 35 -3.83 -3.02 19.15
CA LEU A 35 -4.16 -4.13 18.27
C LEU A 35 -4.38 -3.66 16.82
N LYS A 36 -5.21 -2.63 16.64
CA LYS A 36 -5.50 -2.07 15.31
C LYS A 36 -4.23 -1.53 14.66
N VAL A 37 -3.43 -0.76 15.39
CA VAL A 37 -2.15 -0.21 14.90
C VAL A 37 -1.19 -1.33 14.50
N THR A 38 -1.07 -2.38 15.30
CA THR A 38 -0.23 -3.54 14.98
C THR A 38 -0.68 -4.22 13.67
N LEU A 39 -1.98 -4.41 13.48
CA LEU A 39 -2.52 -4.96 12.23
C LEU A 39 -2.27 -4.04 11.03
N PHE A 40 -2.45 -2.73 11.19
CA PHE A 40 -2.10 -1.76 10.15
C PHE A 40 -0.60 -1.73 9.87
N ALA A 41 0.27 -1.93 10.86
CA ALA A 41 1.71 -2.05 10.64
C ALA A 41 2.05 -3.27 9.76
N PHE A 42 1.45 -4.44 10.03
CA PHE A 42 1.61 -5.60 9.15
C PHE A 42 1.12 -5.32 7.74
N TRP A 43 -0.06 -4.71 7.61
CA TRP A 43 -0.62 -4.34 6.31
C TRP A 43 0.29 -3.37 5.55
N ALA A 44 0.78 -2.33 6.21
CA ALA A 44 1.70 -1.37 5.64
C ALA A 44 3.00 -2.02 5.14
N LEU A 45 3.63 -2.85 5.97
CA LEU A 45 4.90 -3.50 5.66
C LEU A 45 4.78 -4.57 4.58
N ASN A 46 3.64 -5.29 4.50
CA ASN A 46 3.39 -6.25 3.42
C ASN A 46 3.28 -5.59 2.04
N ARG A 47 2.94 -4.31 1.98
CA ARG A 47 2.85 -3.55 0.72
C ARG A 47 4.19 -2.97 0.25
N LYS A 48 5.18 -2.87 1.13
CA LYS A 48 6.51 -2.32 0.79
C LYS A 48 7.29 -3.33 -0.05
N LYS A 49 7.89 -2.84 -1.13
CA LYS A 49 8.84 -3.59 -1.97
C LYS A 49 10.28 -3.29 -1.53
N GLY A 50 11.18 -4.23 -1.78
CA GLY A 50 12.59 -4.08 -1.42
C GLY A 50 12.88 -4.25 0.08
N GLU A 51 14.12 -3.91 0.47
CA GLU A 51 14.62 -3.98 1.86
C GLU A 51 15.55 -2.80 2.13
N PRO A 52 15.50 -2.22 3.33
CA PRO A 52 14.64 -2.55 4.48
C PRO A 52 13.18 -2.14 4.27
N ARG A 53 12.24 -2.91 4.86
CA ARG A 53 10.81 -2.56 4.87
C ARG A 53 10.49 -1.84 6.16
N PHE A 54 10.09 -0.61 6.04
CA PHE A 54 9.67 0.23 7.16
C PHE A 54 8.51 1.14 6.75
N PHE A 55 7.83 1.68 7.72
CA PHE A 55 6.86 2.77 7.53
C PHE A 55 7.16 3.90 8.51
N THR A 56 6.66 5.09 8.21
CA THR A 56 6.77 6.24 9.09
C THR A 56 5.44 6.49 9.81
N ARG A 57 5.49 7.21 10.92
CA ARG A 57 4.29 7.65 11.61
C ARG A 57 3.40 8.49 10.69
N THR A 58 3.99 9.43 9.96
CA THR A 58 3.28 10.30 9.00
C THR A 58 2.51 9.48 7.94
N GLU A 59 3.11 8.41 7.47
CA GLU A 59 2.43 7.51 6.53
C GLU A 59 1.11 6.96 7.07
N LEU A 60 1.03 6.58 8.35
CA LEU A 60 -0.21 6.11 8.96
C LEU A 60 -1.15 7.26 9.31
N GLU A 61 -0.62 8.43 9.72
CA GLU A 61 -1.41 9.63 10.02
C GLU A 61 -2.13 10.20 8.80
N GLU A 62 -1.53 10.07 7.62
CA GLU A 62 -2.11 10.55 6.37
C GLU A 62 -3.10 9.56 5.76
N ASN A 63 -3.22 8.36 6.32
CA ASN A 63 -4.13 7.35 5.83
C ASN A 63 -5.52 7.47 6.47
N PRO A 64 -6.54 7.89 5.72
CA PRO A 64 -7.88 8.09 6.28
C PRO A 64 -8.52 6.81 6.82
N LEU A 65 -8.20 5.63 6.25
CA LEU A 65 -8.72 4.35 6.73
C LEU A 65 -8.16 4.02 8.12
N VAL A 66 -6.87 4.32 8.35
CA VAL A 66 -6.23 4.11 9.66
C VAL A 66 -6.87 5.02 10.69
N LEU A 67 -6.98 6.31 10.40
CA LEU A 67 -7.55 7.28 11.34
C LEU A 67 -9.02 6.97 11.62
N GLN A 68 -9.82 6.69 10.61
CA GLN A 68 -11.23 6.31 10.77
C GLN A 68 -11.39 5.03 11.61
N ALA A 69 -10.53 4.04 11.42
CA ALA A 69 -10.58 2.79 12.18
C ALA A 69 -10.22 2.98 13.66
N LEU A 70 -9.41 4.00 13.96
CA LEU A 70 -8.95 4.34 15.32
C LEU A 70 -9.84 5.38 16.01
N GLU A 71 -10.66 6.12 15.26
CA GLU A 71 -11.55 7.14 15.80
C GLU A 71 -12.55 6.54 16.78
N SER A 72 -12.76 7.21 17.90
CA SER A 72 -13.75 6.86 18.90
C SER A 72 -14.43 8.12 19.45
N GLU A 73 -15.49 7.95 20.26
CA GLU A 73 -16.18 9.08 20.91
C GLU A 73 -15.31 9.81 21.96
N VAL A 74 -14.26 9.13 22.44
CA VAL A 74 -13.42 9.61 23.54
C VAL A 74 -12.05 10.13 23.04
N GLU A 75 -11.53 9.56 21.97
CA GLU A 75 -10.18 9.83 21.49
C GLU A 75 -10.14 9.98 19.97
N SER A 76 -9.39 10.98 19.48
CA SER A 76 -9.19 11.18 18.06
C SER A 76 -8.34 10.05 17.48
N GLY A 77 -8.61 9.66 16.21
CA GLY A 77 -7.87 8.62 15.53
C GLY A 77 -6.36 8.85 15.51
N LYS A 78 -5.93 10.11 15.47
CA LYS A 78 -4.51 10.50 15.53
C LYS A 78 -3.90 10.25 16.91
N ALA A 79 -4.58 10.60 17.98
CA ALA A 79 -4.12 10.35 19.35
C ALA A 79 -4.06 8.84 19.63
N ALA A 80 -5.10 8.10 19.24
CA ALA A 80 -5.15 6.65 19.34
C ALA A 80 -4.02 5.97 18.54
N LEU A 81 -3.69 6.48 17.33
CA LEU A 81 -2.56 6.00 16.55
C LEU A 81 -1.24 6.15 17.30
N TRP A 82 -0.99 7.32 17.88
CA TRP A 82 0.25 7.58 18.61
C TRP A 82 0.37 6.68 19.83
N ALA A 83 -0.69 6.61 20.65
CA ALA A 83 -0.72 5.73 21.81
C ALA A 83 -0.52 4.26 21.43
N GLY A 84 -1.17 3.81 20.36
CA GLY A 84 -1.04 2.44 19.86
C GLY A 84 0.37 2.12 19.35
N LEU A 85 1.04 3.05 18.65
CA LEU A 85 2.43 2.88 18.21
C LEU A 85 3.39 2.77 19.41
N GLU A 86 3.25 3.67 20.42
CA GLU A 86 4.09 3.61 21.63
C GLU A 86 3.90 2.30 22.39
N ARG A 87 2.67 1.81 22.51
CA ARG A 87 2.39 0.51 23.14
C ARG A 87 2.98 -0.65 22.35
N ALA A 88 2.83 -0.66 21.02
CA ALA A 88 3.40 -1.71 20.16
C ALA A 88 4.93 -1.74 20.23
N VAL A 89 5.59 -0.59 20.37
CA VAL A 89 7.04 -0.50 20.60
C VAL A 89 7.40 -0.97 22.02
N ALA A 90 6.67 -0.54 23.04
CA ALA A 90 6.89 -0.96 24.43
C ALA A 90 6.70 -2.47 24.62
N ARG A 91 5.72 -3.06 23.96
CA ARG A 91 5.49 -4.52 23.92
C ARG A 91 6.58 -5.26 23.13
N GLY A 92 7.31 -4.58 22.26
CA GLY A 92 8.33 -5.17 21.43
C GLY A 92 7.79 -5.84 20.16
N THR A 93 6.58 -5.52 19.73
CA THR A 93 6.04 -5.98 18.43
C THR A 93 6.68 -5.18 17.29
N LEU A 94 6.92 -3.88 17.51
CA LEU A 94 7.60 -2.98 16.60
C LEU A 94 8.92 -2.49 17.21
N LEU A 95 9.86 -2.14 16.33
CA LEU A 95 11.06 -1.39 16.68
C LEU A 95 10.96 0.00 16.06
N ARG A 96 11.27 1.04 16.86
CA ARG A 96 11.39 2.41 16.37
C ARG A 96 12.85 2.70 16.01
N LEU A 97 13.06 3.21 14.81
CA LEU A 97 14.36 3.58 14.25
C LEU A 97 14.29 5.02 13.77
N VAL A 98 15.44 5.68 13.69
CA VAL A 98 15.54 7.02 13.12
C VAL A 98 15.89 6.90 11.64
N GLY A 99 15.03 7.45 10.79
CA GLY A 99 15.28 7.62 9.35
C GLY A 99 15.46 9.09 9.00
N ARG A 100 15.67 9.40 7.73
CA ARG A 100 15.82 10.76 7.21
C ARG A 100 14.90 11.02 6.04
N ALA A 101 14.21 12.18 6.09
CA ALA A 101 13.45 12.76 5.00
C ALA A 101 14.15 14.08 4.60
N GLY A 102 15.08 14.05 3.64
CA GLY A 102 15.99 15.15 3.40
C GLY A 102 16.86 15.42 4.63
N ASP A 103 16.80 16.65 5.16
CA ASP A 103 17.56 17.04 6.36
C ASP A 103 16.83 16.77 7.69
N GLN A 104 15.60 16.27 7.65
CA GLN A 104 14.79 16.02 8.84
C GLN A 104 14.90 14.57 9.30
N GLU A 105 15.03 14.39 10.62
CA GLU A 105 14.90 13.08 11.25
C GLU A 105 13.44 12.71 11.41
N VAL A 106 13.10 11.47 11.08
CA VAL A 106 11.74 10.95 11.16
C VAL A 106 11.72 9.58 11.81
N ASP A 107 10.69 9.32 12.61
CA ASP A 107 10.47 8.01 13.21
C ASP A 107 10.05 7.00 12.15
N CYS A 108 10.84 5.94 12.01
CA CYS A 108 10.58 4.78 11.17
C CYS A 108 10.28 3.57 12.04
N TYR A 109 9.33 2.75 11.60
CA TYR A 109 8.91 1.57 12.34
C TYR A 109 9.12 0.32 11.48
N VAL A 110 9.69 -0.71 12.10
CA VAL A 110 9.89 -2.04 11.49
C VAL A 110 9.32 -3.10 12.43
N LEU A 111 8.98 -4.29 11.89
CA LEU A 111 8.63 -5.43 12.75
C LEU A 111 9.84 -5.87 13.57
N ASN A 112 9.64 -6.25 14.83
CA ASN A 112 10.66 -6.88 15.66
C ASN A 112 10.87 -8.34 15.24
N SER A 113 11.31 -8.52 14.02
CA SER A 113 11.77 -9.80 13.46
C SER A 113 13.29 -9.90 13.56
N GLU A 114 13.87 -11.06 13.24
CA GLU A 114 15.32 -11.20 13.15
C GLU A 114 15.95 -10.16 12.21
N LYS A 115 15.35 -9.97 11.02
CA LYS A 115 15.75 -8.98 10.05
C LYS A 115 15.57 -7.55 10.56
N GLY A 116 14.45 -7.24 11.19
CA GLY A 116 14.20 -5.92 11.79
C GLY A 116 15.23 -5.58 12.88
N ARG A 117 15.59 -6.53 13.73
CA ARG A 117 16.66 -6.36 14.72
C ARG A 117 18.04 -6.18 14.08
N GLN A 118 18.31 -6.85 12.97
CA GLN A 118 19.53 -6.63 12.19
C GLN A 118 19.57 -5.21 11.66
N TRP A 119 18.51 -4.73 11.00
CA TRP A 119 18.46 -3.34 10.52
C TRP A 119 18.60 -2.32 11.64
N ALA A 120 17.99 -2.57 12.79
CA ALA A 120 18.15 -1.69 13.96
C ALA A 120 19.64 -1.55 14.37
N ARG A 121 20.37 -2.66 14.44
CA ARG A 121 21.81 -2.63 14.74
C ARG A 121 22.62 -1.90 13.66
N GLU A 122 22.29 -2.10 12.40
CA GLU A 122 22.98 -1.44 11.29
C GLU A 122 22.74 0.09 11.28
N VAL A 123 21.49 0.51 11.57
CA VAL A 123 21.15 1.95 11.72
C VAL A 123 21.88 2.56 12.89
N GLN A 124 21.87 1.91 14.06
CA GLN A 124 22.58 2.39 15.26
C GLN A 124 24.10 2.48 15.04
N ALA A 125 24.65 1.57 14.24
CA ALA A 125 26.07 1.59 13.89
C ALA A 125 26.41 2.54 12.73
N GLY A 126 25.43 3.26 12.19
CA GLY A 126 25.62 4.20 11.06
C GLY A 126 25.91 3.52 9.72
N ARG A 127 25.80 2.20 9.63
CA ARG A 127 26.04 1.43 8.39
C ARG A 127 24.83 1.35 7.47
N LEU A 128 23.61 1.51 8.03
CA LEU A 128 22.38 1.59 7.26
C LEU A 128 21.72 2.94 7.51
N ARG A 129 21.31 3.62 6.44
CA ARG A 129 20.49 4.83 6.50
C ARG A 129 19.12 4.51 5.94
N LEU A 130 18.09 4.86 6.70
CA LEU A 130 16.70 4.77 6.24
C LEU A 130 16.34 6.09 5.57
N GLU A 131 16.44 6.10 4.25
CA GLU A 131 15.99 7.25 3.46
C GLU A 131 14.47 7.16 3.26
N VAL A 132 13.77 8.17 3.78
CA VAL A 132 12.33 8.28 3.62
C VAL A 132 12.10 9.14 2.39
N PRO A 133 11.48 8.61 1.31
CA PRO A 133 11.11 9.43 0.17
C PRO A 133 10.25 10.59 0.64
N THR A 134 10.46 11.78 0.11
CA THR A 134 9.56 12.91 0.36
C THR A 134 8.18 12.52 -0.18
N LEU A 135 7.30 12.12 0.73
CA LEU A 135 6.00 11.60 0.37
C LEU A 135 5.12 12.73 -0.14
N THR A 136 4.68 12.60 -1.37
CA THR A 136 3.41 13.21 -1.77
C THR A 136 2.30 12.28 -1.27
N ALA A 137 1.20 12.84 -0.75
CA ALA A 137 0.05 12.13 -0.15
C ALA A 137 -0.56 10.99 -1.02
N ALA A 138 -0.06 10.82 -2.24
CA ALA A 138 -0.47 9.78 -3.19
C ALA A 138 0.06 8.36 -2.89
N SER A 139 0.95 8.17 -1.91
CA SER A 139 1.60 6.86 -1.69
C SER A 139 0.81 5.88 -0.82
N TRP A 140 -0.31 6.31 -0.23
CA TRP A 140 -1.09 5.53 0.75
C TRP A 140 -2.50 5.15 0.36
N THR A 141 -3.00 5.59 -0.78
CA THR A 141 -4.21 4.96 -1.27
C THR A 141 -3.93 3.46 -1.38
N PRO A 142 -4.76 2.58 -0.78
CA PRO A 142 -4.82 1.21 -1.21
C PRO A 142 -5.36 1.31 -2.64
N GLU A 143 -4.47 1.45 -3.59
CA GLU A 143 -4.86 1.13 -4.93
C GLU A 143 -5.02 -0.39 -4.93
N PRO A 144 -6.24 -0.93 -4.99
CA PRO A 144 -6.45 -2.10 -5.78
C PRO A 144 -5.84 -1.69 -7.10
N GLY A 145 -4.75 -2.38 -7.55
CA GLY A 145 -3.90 -1.91 -8.64
C GLY A 145 -4.61 -0.85 -9.43
N ARG A 146 -4.07 0.33 -9.61
CA ARG A 146 -4.75 1.50 -10.22
C ARG A 146 -5.54 1.08 -11.44
N ILE A 147 -5.07 0.04 -12.08
CA ILE A 147 -5.66 -0.59 -13.24
C ILE A 147 -7.03 -1.22 -12.94
N PHE A 148 -7.28 -1.76 -11.74
CA PHE A 148 -8.58 -2.34 -11.39
C PHE A 148 -9.63 -1.25 -11.24
N ALA A 149 -9.29 -0.17 -10.53
CA ALA A 149 -10.18 0.98 -10.39
C ALA A 149 -10.46 1.61 -11.77
N LEU A 150 -9.43 1.75 -12.62
CA LEU A 150 -9.56 2.26 -13.97
C LEU A 150 -10.42 1.34 -14.86
N TYR A 151 -10.27 0.03 -14.69
CA TYR A 151 -11.09 -0.97 -15.38
C TYR A 151 -12.56 -0.86 -14.95
N GLU A 152 -12.84 -0.82 -13.66
CA GLU A 152 -14.21 -0.75 -13.12
C GLU A 152 -14.92 0.55 -13.49
N GLN A 153 -14.21 1.66 -13.51
CA GLN A 153 -14.76 2.97 -13.90
C GLN A 153 -15.10 3.05 -15.41
N ASN A 154 -14.38 2.32 -16.27
CA ASN A 154 -14.46 2.50 -17.71
C ASN A 154 -15.04 1.30 -18.47
N ILE A 155 -14.93 0.10 -17.94
CA ILE A 155 -15.35 -1.14 -18.61
C ILE A 155 -16.47 -1.85 -17.82
N GLY A 156 -16.28 -2.08 -16.52
CA GLY A 156 -17.23 -2.77 -15.65
C GLY A 156 -16.51 -3.59 -14.56
N LEU A 157 -17.26 -4.43 -13.85
CA LEU A 157 -16.68 -5.27 -12.80
C LEU A 157 -15.54 -6.14 -13.34
N VAL A 158 -14.44 -6.22 -12.58
CA VAL A 158 -13.27 -7.04 -12.97
C VAL A 158 -13.63 -8.53 -12.86
N PRO A 159 -13.63 -9.27 -13.98
CA PRO A 159 -13.81 -10.72 -13.90
C PRO A 159 -12.61 -11.36 -13.19
N PRO A 160 -12.81 -12.40 -12.36
CA PRO A 160 -11.71 -13.09 -11.67
C PRO A 160 -10.59 -13.59 -12.59
N LEU A 161 -10.93 -13.95 -13.82
CA LEU A 161 -9.97 -14.42 -14.83
C LEU A 161 -9.02 -13.34 -15.35
N LEU A 162 -9.38 -12.07 -15.22
CA LEU A 162 -8.56 -10.94 -15.71
C LEU A 162 -7.66 -10.33 -14.63
N VAL A 163 -7.77 -10.77 -13.39
CA VAL A 163 -6.99 -10.21 -12.28
C VAL A 163 -5.49 -10.31 -12.53
N ASP A 164 -5.01 -11.49 -12.94
CA ASP A 164 -3.58 -11.72 -13.20
C ASP A 164 -3.09 -10.89 -14.40
N GLU A 165 -3.87 -10.81 -15.47
CA GLU A 165 -3.52 -10.05 -16.68
C GLU A 165 -3.48 -8.52 -16.39
N LEU A 166 -4.41 -8.02 -15.61
CA LEU A 166 -4.43 -6.61 -15.20
C LEU A 166 -3.23 -6.28 -14.31
N GLN A 167 -2.91 -7.15 -13.37
CA GLN A 167 -1.77 -6.96 -12.48
C GLN A 167 -0.44 -7.02 -13.22
N GLU A 168 -0.28 -7.98 -14.13
CA GLU A 168 0.89 -8.07 -15.01
C GLU A 168 1.06 -6.81 -15.87
N ALA A 169 -0.03 -6.30 -16.42
CA ALA A 169 0.00 -5.07 -17.21
C ALA A 169 0.42 -3.85 -16.37
N GLU A 170 -0.07 -3.73 -15.12
CA GLU A 170 0.33 -2.65 -14.21
C GLU A 170 1.81 -2.70 -13.84
N GLU A 171 2.39 -3.90 -13.73
CA GLU A 171 3.80 -4.09 -13.44
C GLU A 171 4.70 -3.90 -14.68
N THR A 172 4.16 -4.16 -15.88
CA THR A 172 4.91 -4.19 -17.15
C THR A 172 4.95 -2.84 -17.84
N TYR A 173 3.83 -2.09 -17.83
CA TYR A 173 3.70 -0.87 -18.62
C TYR A 173 3.74 0.39 -17.76
N PRO A 174 4.30 1.53 -18.27
CA PRO A 174 4.22 2.81 -17.62
C PRO A 174 2.77 3.21 -17.36
N TRP A 175 2.49 3.74 -16.17
CA TRP A 175 1.11 4.11 -15.79
C TRP A 175 0.43 5.05 -16.80
N ALA A 176 1.16 6.05 -17.31
CA ALA A 176 0.65 6.97 -18.32
C ALA A 176 0.19 6.27 -19.62
N TRP A 177 0.80 5.13 -19.96
CA TRP A 177 0.36 4.33 -21.10
C TRP A 177 -0.95 3.60 -20.79
N ILE A 178 -1.07 3.07 -19.59
CA ILE A 178 -2.29 2.38 -19.15
C ILE A 178 -3.48 3.33 -19.18
N GLU A 179 -3.36 4.52 -18.57
CA GLU A 179 -4.42 5.52 -18.57
C GLU A 179 -4.85 5.90 -19.99
N GLU A 180 -3.88 6.16 -20.87
CA GLU A 180 -4.16 6.56 -22.23
C GLU A 180 -4.77 5.44 -23.06
N ALA A 181 -4.35 4.19 -22.87
CA ALA A 181 -4.93 3.03 -23.54
C ALA A 181 -6.40 2.84 -23.14
N PHE A 182 -6.74 3.03 -21.86
CA PHE A 182 -8.14 3.03 -21.40
C PHE A 182 -8.93 4.20 -22.01
N LEU A 183 -8.36 5.40 -22.04
CA LEU A 183 -9.01 6.56 -22.64
C LEU A 183 -9.32 6.34 -24.13
N LEU A 184 -8.37 5.74 -24.86
CA LEU A 184 -8.57 5.37 -26.28
C LEU A 184 -9.68 4.31 -26.43
N ALA A 185 -9.71 3.32 -25.56
CA ALA A 185 -10.76 2.30 -25.57
C ALA A 185 -12.15 2.92 -25.33
N VAL A 186 -12.27 3.88 -24.43
CA VAL A 186 -13.50 4.62 -24.17
C VAL A 186 -13.90 5.49 -25.39
N ARG A 187 -12.96 6.29 -25.93
CA ARG A 187 -13.22 7.14 -27.11
C ARG A 187 -13.67 6.37 -28.34
N ARG A 188 -13.11 5.16 -28.56
CA ARG A 188 -13.45 4.29 -29.68
C ARG A 188 -14.64 3.36 -29.39
N ASN A 189 -15.29 3.52 -28.24
CA ASN A 189 -16.38 2.67 -27.76
C ASN A 189 -16.03 1.18 -27.72
N ALA A 190 -14.75 0.86 -27.57
CA ALA A 190 -14.21 -0.50 -27.51
C ALA A 190 -13.85 -0.88 -26.06
N ARG A 191 -14.82 -0.72 -25.13
CA ARG A 191 -14.68 -0.89 -23.69
C ARG A 191 -14.51 -2.36 -23.31
N ARG A 192 -13.33 -2.93 -23.61
CA ARG A 192 -12.96 -4.31 -23.28
C ARG A 192 -11.45 -4.41 -23.04
N TRP A 193 -11.06 -5.25 -22.11
CA TRP A 193 -9.66 -5.44 -21.73
C TRP A 193 -8.77 -5.84 -22.92
N SER A 194 -9.24 -6.78 -23.73
CA SER A 194 -8.48 -7.24 -24.91
C SER A 194 -8.09 -6.10 -25.87
N TYR A 195 -8.89 -5.04 -25.95
CA TYR A 195 -8.57 -3.87 -26.76
C TYR A 195 -7.51 -2.99 -26.09
N VAL A 196 -7.63 -2.72 -24.80
CA VAL A 196 -6.63 -1.98 -24.01
C VAL A 196 -5.29 -2.68 -24.07
N ARG A 197 -5.27 -3.99 -23.81
CA ARG A 197 -4.07 -4.83 -23.87
C ARG A 197 -3.40 -4.78 -25.23
N ALA A 198 -4.14 -4.89 -26.32
CA ALA A 198 -3.59 -4.81 -27.68
C ALA A 198 -2.91 -3.46 -27.98
N ILE A 199 -3.44 -2.35 -27.42
CA ILE A 199 -2.79 -1.03 -27.51
C ILE A 199 -1.45 -1.05 -26.76
N LEU A 200 -1.43 -1.53 -25.51
CA LEU A 200 -0.23 -1.58 -24.69
C LEU A 200 0.86 -2.45 -25.31
N GLU A 201 0.51 -3.64 -25.79
CA GLU A 201 1.43 -4.55 -26.48
C GLU A 201 2.00 -3.94 -27.77
N ARG A 202 1.16 -3.22 -28.53
CA ARG A 202 1.62 -2.51 -29.72
C ARG A 202 2.63 -1.42 -29.37
N TRP A 203 2.34 -0.58 -28.39
CA TRP A 203 3.26 0.48 -27.96
C TRP A 203 4.57 -0.07 -27.39
N ALA A 204 4.53 -1.21 -26.70
CA ALA A 204 5.74 -1.85 -26.21
C ALA A 204 6.64 -2.39 -27.34
N ARG A 205 6.04 -2.86 -28.44
CA ARG A 205 6.77 -3.42 -29.60
C ARG A 205 7.26 -2.36 -30.57
N GLU A 206 6.46 -1.34 -30.82
CA GLU A 206 6.68 -0.37 -31.93
C GLU A 206 7.17 1.00 -31.41
N GLY A 207 7.16 1.20 -30.11
CA GLY A 207 7.31 2.51 -29.50
C GLY A 207 5.96 3.24 -29.47
N LYS A 208 5.78 4.09 -28.46
CA LYS A 208 4.62 4.99 -28.43
C LYS A 208 4.98 6.24 -29.25
N ASP A 209 4.43 6.34 -30.47
CA ASP A 209 4.53 7.59 -31.24
C ASP A 209 3.83 8.72 -30.49
N GLU A 210 4.57 9.78 -30.19
CA GLU A 210 4.02 11.05 -29.62
C GLU A 210 3.12 11.82 -30.62
N GLY A 211 2.73 11.20 -31.72
CA GLY A 211 2.22 11.78 -32.96
C GLY A 211 0.72 11.77 -33.21
N GLU A 212 -0.17 11.50 -32.23
CA GLU A 212 -1.62 11.77 -32.43
C GLU A 212 -2.14 12.87 -31.50
N LYS A 213 -1.54 14.05 -31.61
CA LYS A 213 -2.23 15.30 -31.28
C LYS A 213 -2.98 15.77 -32.52
N GLY A 214 -4.29 15.58 -32.50
CA GLY A 214 -5.20 16.40 -33.27
C GLY A 214 -5.56 15.91 -34.64
N GLU A 215 -6.76 15.38 -34.75
CA GLU A 215 -7.64 15.73 -35.86
C GLU A 215 -9.09 15.80 -35.37
N GLY A 216 -9.68 16.98 -35.58
CA GLY A 216 -10.96 17.46 -35.82
C GLY A 216 -12.17 17.06 -34.97
#